data_65defb1d1b4b54d0c7ebc13d36f5a29c
#
_entry.id   65defb1d1b4b54d0c7ebc13d36f5a29c
#
_cell.length_a   1.000
_cell.length_b   1.000
_cell.length_c   1.000
_cell.angle_alpha   90.00
_cell.angle_beta   90.00
_cell.angle_gamma   90.00
#
_symmetry.space_group_name_H-M   'P 1'
#
loop_
_entity.id
_entity.type
_entity.pdbx_description
1 polymer ?
#
loop_
_entity_poly.entity_id
_entity_poly.type
_entity_poly.pdbx_seq_one_letter_code
_entity_poly.pdbx_strand_id
1 'polypeptide(L)'
;MYEEEFSQIASAAMNQSLTFFVGAGISALSGAPTWRALIDDIAKQLGVDYEKSDSNEYLKLAQMFFYSLPPKSRISNYYEFIWKHLNTAKCIPNSMHKALLSFHPASFITTNFDDLIEDAAISNCLSYKVIAEDAEVPLIHADRFILKIHGDL
;
A
#
# COMPACT_ATOMS: atom_id res chain seq x y z
N MET A 1 20.18 -24.02 7.45
CA MET A 1 20.80 -22.90 6.76
C MET A 1 20.12 -21.57 7.13
N TYR A 2 18.88 -21.56 7.60
CA TYR A 2 18.15 -20.35 8.00
C TYR A 2 17.65 -20.41 9.46
N GLU A 3 18.26 -21.24 10.31
CA GLU A 3 17.80 -21.43 11.70
C GLU A 3 18.04 -20.19 12.57
N GLU A 4 19.13 -19.48 12.32
CA GLU A 4 19.47 -18.27 13.06
C GLU A 4 18.52 -17.13 12.72
N GLU A 5 18.22 -16.94 11.43
CA GLU A 5 17.27 -15.95 10.94
C GLU A 5 15.84 -16.22 11.46
N PHE A 6 15.40 -17.48 11.44
CA PHE A 6 14.12 -17.85 12.02
C PHE A 6 14.06 -17.57 13.54
N SER A 7 15.14 -17.86 14.25
CA SER A 7 15.23 -17.57 15.69
C SER A 7 15.16 -16.08 15.98
N GLN A 8 15.82 -15.25 15.14
CA GLN A 8 15.77 -13.79 15.27
C GLN A 8 14.35 -13.24 15.01
N ILE A 9 13.67 -13.70 13.94
CA ILE A 9 12.29 -13.32 13.65
C ILE A 9 11.34 -13.73 14.78
N ALA A 10 11.47 -14.97 15.26
CA ALA A 10 10.65 -15.47 16.37
C ALA A 10 10.87 -14.64 17.64
N SER A 11 12.13 -14.31 17.96
CA SER A 11 12.48 -13.47 19.11
C SER A 11 11.89 -12.06 18.95
N ALA A 12 11.99 -11.45 17.77
CA ALA A 12 11.42 -10.15 17.50
C ALA A 12 9.89 -10.14 17.63
N ALA A 13 9.21 -11.21 17.16
CA ALA A 13 7.78 -11.38 17.32
C ALA A 13 7.38 -11.50 18.80
N MET A 14 8.09 -12.33 19.57
CA MET A 14 7.86 -12.51 21.01
C MET A 14 8.07 -11.24 21.82
N ASN A 15 9.05 -10.43 21.43
CA ASN A 15 9.37 -9.15 22.08
C ASN A 15 8.53 -7.98 21.56
N GLN A 16 7.56 -8.21 20.67
CA GLN A 16 6.73 -7.19 20.05
C GLN A 16 7.55 -6.07 19.38
N SER A 17 8.67 -6.44 18.75
CA SER A 17 9.56 -5.52 18.04
C SER A 17 9.62 -5.78 16.53
N LEU A 18 8.81 -6.73 16.04
CA LEU A 18 8.78 -7.08 14.63
C LEU A 18 8.05 -6.00 13.83
N THR A 19 8.67 -5.53 12.76
CA THR A 19 8.07 -4.61 11.79
C THR A 19 8.03 -5.27 10.43
N PHE A 20 6.89 -5.23 9.75
CA PHE A 20 6.76 -5.67 8.36
C PHE A 20 6.76 -4.48 7.41
N PHE A 21 7.57 -4.57 6.35
CA PHE A 21 7.46 -3.69 5.20
C PHE A 21 6.62 -4.39 4.12
N VAL A 22 5.48 -3.80 3.76
CA VAL A 22 4.46 -4.44 2.93
C VAL A 22 4.19 -3.58 1.69
N GLY A 23 4.21 -4.21 0.52
CA GLY A 23 3.87 -3.56 -0.74
C GLY A 23 2.61 -4.15 -1.38
N ALA A 24 2.21 -3.62 -2.53
CA ALA A 24 0.97 -3.92 -3.24
C ALA A 24 0.78 -5.41 -3.62
N GLY A 25 1.85 -6.21 -3.59
CA GLY A 25 1.77 -7.65 -3.89
C GLY A 25 0.84 -8.42 -2.95
N ILE A 26 0.74 -8.02 -1.69
CA ILE A 26 -0.18 -8.66 -0.74
C ILE A 26 -1.65 -8.36 -1.10
N SER A 27 -1.94 -7.12 -1.50
CA SER A 27 -3.29 -6.67 -1.86
C SER A 27 -3.75 -7.22 -3.21
N ALA A 28 -2.81 -7.48 -4.13
CA ALA A 28 -3.12 -8.10 -5.41
C ALA A 28 -3.78 -9.49 -5.26
N LEU A 29 -3.42 -10.26 -4.22
CA LEU A 29 -4.06 -11.54 -3.89
C LEU A 29 -5.51 -11.37 -3.42
N SER A 30 -5.91 -10.19 -3.02
CA SER A 30 -7.30 -9.82 -2.68
C SER A 30 -8.08 -9.29 -3.88
N GLY A 31 -7.46 -9.25 -5.06
CA GLY A 31 -8.04 -8.67 -6.27
C GLY A 31 -7.88 -7.15 -6.37
N ALA A 32 -7.08 -6.54 -5.50
CA ALA A 32 -6.75 -5.13 -5.61
C ALA A 32 -5.98 -4.86 -6.93
N PRO A 33 -6.26 -3.74 -7.60
CA PRO A 33 -5.55 -3.38 -8.82
C PRO A 33 -4.07 -3.18 -8.54
N THR A 34 -3.24 -3.63 -9.47
CA THR A 34 -1.79 -3.43 -9.39
C THR A 34 -1.40 -2.09 -9.98
N TRP A 35 -0.22 -1.59 -9.59
CA TRP A 35 0.37 -0.40 -10.22
C TRP A 35 0.45 -0.52 -11.75
N ARG A 36 0.77 -1.72 -12.25
CA ARG A 36 0.79 -2.01 -13.70
C ARG A 36 -0.58 -1.81 -14.34
N ALA A 37 -1.66 -2.28 -13.72
CA ALA A 37 -3.00 -2.11 -14.25
C ALA A 37 -3.38 -0.63 -14.36
N LEU A 38 -3.02 0.18 -13.36
CA LEU A 38 -3.21 1.62 -13.40
C LEU A 38 -2.45 2.27 -14.57
N ILE A 39 -1.20 1.87 -14.79
CA ILE A 39 -0.38 2.40 -15.90
C ILE A 39 -0.90 1.93 -17.27
N ASP A 40 -1.35 0.69 -17.40
CA ASP A 40 -1.99 0.20 -18.64
C ASP A 40 -3.24 1.04 -18.98
N ASP A 41 -4.04 1.43 -18.00
CA ASP A 41 -5.22 2.28 -18.21
C ASP A 41 -4.84 3.74 -18.54
N ILE A 42 -3.80 4.27 -17.91
CA ILE A 42 -3.23 5.58 -18.26
C ILE A 42 -2.75 5.60 -19.71
N ALA A 43 -1.95 4.60 -20.13
CA ALA A 43 -1.46 4.49 -21.49
C ALA A 43 -2.59 4.41 -22.52
N LYS A 44 -3.63 3.62 -22.19
CA LYS A 44 -4.83 3.53 -23.01
C LYS A 44 -5.57 4.87 -23.15
N GLN A 45 -5.70 5.64 -22.08
CA GLN A 45 -6.31 6.96 -22.15
C GLN A 45 -5.49 7.97 -22.97
N LEU A 46 -4.17 7.88 -22.86
CA LEU A 46 -3.28 8.71 -23.65
C LEU A 46 -3.16 8.27 -25.12
N GLY A 47 -3.61 7.05 -25.44
CA GLY A 47 -3.47 6.47 -26.78
C GLY A 47 -2.03 6.16 -27.17
N VAL A 48 -1.20 5.79 -26.18
CA VAL A 48 0.24 5.51 -26.38
C VAL A 48 0.58 4.07 -26.01
N ASP A 49 1.50 3.48 -26.76
CA ASP A 49 2.15 2.23 -26.38
C ASP A 49 3.41 2.52 -25.56
N TYR A 50 3.78 1.62 -24.67
CA TYR A 50 4.95 1.76 -23.81
C TYR A 50 5.64 0.43 -23.54
N GLU A 51 6.95 0.48 -23.21
CA GLU A 51 7.72 -0.71 -22.83
C GLU A 51 7.39 -1.14 -21.40
N LYS A 52 6.68 -2.26 -21.28
CA LYS A 52 6.16 -2.77 -20.00
C LYS A 52 7.23 -3.27 -19.02
N SER A 53 8.46 -3.43 -19.47
CA SER A 53 9.59 -3.87 -18.64
C SER A 53 10.38 -2.70 -18.04
N ASP A 54 10.17 -1.46 -18.52
CA ASP A 54 10.88 -0.27 -18.03
C ASP A 54 10.03 0.50 -17.02
N SER A 55 10.45 0.45 -15.76
CA SER A 55 9.80 1.20 -14.67
C SER A 55 9.88 2.73 -14.84
N ASN A 56 10.87 3.24 -15.59
CA ASN A 56 10.97 4.68 -15.87
C ASN A 56 9.83 5.14 -16.79
N GLU A 57 9.36 4.27 -17.68
CA GLU A 57 8.22 4.56 -18.54
C GLU A 57 6.94 4.76 -17.74
N TYR A 58 6.79 4.05 -16.61
CA TYR A 58 5.61 4.20 -15.73
C TYR A 58 5.50 5.60 -15.16
N LEU A 59 6.60 6.16 -14.66
CA LEU A 59 6.64 7.52 -14.11
C LEU A 59 6.40 8.57 -15.21
N LYS A 60 6.95 8.36 -16.40
CA LYS A 60 6.72 9.26 -17.54
C LYS A 60 5.24 9.26 -17.94
N LEU A 61 4.61 8.09 -18.03
CA LEU A 61 3.19 7.97 -18.37
C LEU A 61 2.31 8.64 -17.33
N ALA A 62 2.57 8.42 -16.05
CA ALA A 62 1.84 9.08 -14.97
C ALA A 62 1.97 10.61 -15.06
N GLN A 63 3.18 11.11 -15.35
CA GLN A 63 3.43 12.53 -15.54
C GLN A 63 2.74 13.09 -16.79
N MET A 64 2.82 12.38 -17.93
CA MET A 64 2.12 12.77 -19.15
C MET A 64 0.61 12.84 -18.93
N PHE A 65 0.04 11.86 -18.27
CA PHE A 65 -1.37 11.84 -17.92
C PHE A 65 -1.73 13.02 -17.03
N PHE A 66 -0.96 13.27 -15.97
CA PHE A 66 -1.18 14.43 -15.11
C PHE A 66 -1.23 15.73 -15.91
N TYR A 67 -0.26 15.96 -16.82
CA TYR A 67 -0.23 17.18 -17.62
C TYR A 67 -1.24 17.22 -18.77
N SER A 68 -1.81 16.10 -19.18
CA SER A 68 -2.91 16.07 -20.16
C SER A 68 -4.24 16.57 -19.59
N LEU A 69 -4.37 16.55 -18.26
CA LEU A 69 -5.59 16.98 -17.58
C LEU A 69 -5.75 18.52 -17.58
N PRO A 70 -7.00 19.03 -17.56
CA PRO A 70 -7.26 20.47 -17.58
C PRO A 70 -6.59 21.20 -16.41
N PRO A 71 -5.84 22.29 -16.64
CA PRO A 71 -5.04 22.94 -15.59
C PRO A 71 -5.80 23.34 -14.33
N LYS A 72 -7.05 23.78 -14.47
CA LYS A 72 -7.88 24.26 -13.35
C LYS A 72 -8.37 23.15 -12.41
N SER A 73 -8.53 21.95 -12.92
CA SER A 73 -9.02 20.78 -12.18
C SER A 73 -8.03 19.59 -12.21
N ARG A 74 -6.78 19.85 -12.60
CA ARG A 74 -5.77 18.81 -12.82
C ARG A 74 -5.58 17.93 -11.61
N ILE A 75 -5.37 18.55 -10.45
CA ILE A 75 -5.12 17.82 -9.20
C ILE A 75 -6.34 16.98 -8.84
N SER A 76 -7.55 17.57 -8.79
CA SER A 76 -8.76 16.84 -8.43
C SER A 76 -9.08 15.70 -9.40
N ASN A 77 -8.94 15.96 -10.72
CA ASN A 77 -9.19 14.91 -11.73
C ASN A 77 -8.17 13.78 -11.65
N TYR A 78 -6.91 14.10 -11.32
CA TYR A 78 -5.86 13.09 -11.15
C TYR A 78 -6.14 12.21 -9.95
N TYR A 79 -6.47 12.80 -8.81
CA TYR A 79 -6.87 12.05 -7.61
C TYR A 79 -8.12 11.22 -7.82
N GLU A 80 -9.15 11.79 -8.48
CA GLU A 80 -10.38 11.05 -8.80
C GLU A 80 -10.10 9.83 -9.69
N PHE A 81 -9.20 9.98 -10.69
CA PHE A 81 -8.78 8.88 -11.54
C PHE A 81 -8.07 7.79 -10.75
N ILE A 82 -7.08 8.16 -9.92
CA ILE A 82 -6.35 7.21 -9.08
C ILE A 82 -7.30 6.52 -8.11
N TRP A 83 -8.11 7.28 -7.40
CA TRP A 83 -9.13 6.76 -6.47
C TRP A 83 -10.04 5.73 -7.13
N LYS A 84 -10.56 6.04 -8.30
CA LYS A 84 -11.44 5.14 -9.05
C LYS A 84 -10.75 3.83 -9.43
N HIS A 85 -9.46 3.87 -9.75
CA HIS A 85 -8.68 2.70 -10.13
C HIS A 85 -8.19 1.89 -8.93
N LEU A 86 -7.83 2.57 -7.86
CA LEU A 86 -7.37 1.93 -6.62
C LEU A 86 -8.50 1.60 -5.65
N ASN A 87 -9.75 1.86 -6.05
CA ASN A 87 -10.91 1.55 -5.23
C ASN A 87 -10.99 0.05 -4.94
N THR A 88 -10.64 -0.31 -3.72
CA THR A 88 -10.62 -1.67 -3.20
C THR A 88 -11.88 -2.02 -2.40
N ALA A 89 -12.93 -1.22 -2.51
CA ALA A 89 -14.18 -1.37 -1.73
C ALA A 89 -14.81 -2.78 -1.78
N LYS A 90 -14.43 -3.59 -2.77
CA LYS A 90 -14.86 -4.99 -2.90
C LYS A 90 -13.77 -6.00 -2.50
N CYS A 91 -12.59 -5.54 -2.19
CA CYS A 91 -11.49 -6.39 -1.76
C CYS A 91 -11.68 -6.73 -0.28
N ILE A 92 -11.31 -7.94 0.08
CA ILE A 92 -11.29 -8.39 1.48
C ILE A 92 -9.89 -8.89 1.83
N PRO A 93 -9.46 -8.75 3.08
CA PRO A 93 -8.18 -9.29 3.52
C PRO A 93 -8.06 -10.78 3.21
N ASN A 94 -6.95 -11.17 2.63
CA ASN A 94 -6.65 -12.57 2.28
C ASN A 94 -5.86 -13.29 3.37
N SER A 95 -5.50 -14.56 3.12
CA SER A 95 -4.75 -15.38 4.06
C SER A 95 -3.36 -14.84 4.41
N MET A 96 -2.73 -14.08 3.49
CA MET A 96 -1.42 -13.49 3.75
C MET A 96 -1.50 -12.35 4.78
N HIS A 97 -2.50 -11.47 4.69
CA HIS A 97 -2.77 -10.46 5.72
C HIS A 97 -2.94 -11.10 7.10
N LYS A 98 -3.74 -12.18 7.18
CA LYS A 98 -3.95 -12.91 8.42
C LYS A 98 -2.67 -13.55 8.94
N ALA A 99 -1.86 -14.13 8.04
CA ALA A 99 -0.58 -14.74 8.41
C ALA A 99 0.38 -13.71 8.99
N LEU A 100 0.51 -12.51 8.38
CA LEU A 100 1.36 -11.45 8.91
C LEU A 100 0.89 -10.99 10.31
N LEU A 101 -0.41 -10.83 10.49
CA LEU A 101 -0.98 -10.43 11.79
C LEU A 101 -0.82 -11.48 12.88
N SER A 102 -0.73 -12.77 12.51
CA SER A 102 -0.51 -13.86 13.50
C SER A 102 0.84 -13.77 14.22
N PHE A 103 1.80 -13.02 13.68
CA PHE A 103 3.06 -12.70 14.37
C PHE A 103 2.91 -11.58 15.41
N HIS A 104 1.74 -10.96 15.55
CA HIS A 104 1.51 -9.80 16.42
C HIS A 104 2.56 -8.70 16.26
N PRO A 105 2.85 -8.23 15.03
CA PRO A 105 3.92 -7.27 14.82
C PRO A 105 3.68 -5.95 15.55
N ALA A 106 4.75 -5.26 15.91
CA ALA A 106 4.69 -3.93 16.49
C ALA A 106 4.18 -2.92 15.47
N SER A 107 4.59 -3.07 14.22
CA SER A 107 4.20 -2.11 13.19
C SER A 107 4.19 -2.72 11.80
N PHE A 108 3.47 -2.03 10.93
CA PHE A 108 3.58 -2.18 9.49
C PHE A 108 4.06 -0.87 8.89
N ILE A 109 4.91 -0.96 7.87
CA ILE A 109 5.27 0.13 6.99
C ILE A 109 4.79 -0.28 5.60
N THR A 110 3.99 0.54 4.96
CA THR A 110 3.41 0.18 3.66
C THR A 110 3.45 1.32 2.66
N THR A 111 3.59 0.94 1.40
CA THR A 111 3.41 1.83 0.24
C THR A 111 1.99 1.73 -0.35
N ASN A 112 1.14 0.89 0.22
CA ASN A 112 -0.21 0.69 -0.24
C ASN A 112 -1.13 1.82 0.20
N PHE A 113 -2.06 2.17 -0.66
CA PHE A 113 -3.13 3.13 -0.36
C PHE A 113 -4.40 2.45 0.17
N ASP A 114 -4.52 1.11 0.01
CA ASP A 114 -5.68 0.36 0.48
C ASP A 114 -5.66 0.15 2.00
N ASP A 115 -6.83 -0.19 2.57
CA ASP A 115 -7.03 -0.40 4.01
C ASP A 115 -7.06 -1.89 4.39
N LEU A 116 -6.52 -2.78 3.54
CA LEU A 116 -6.66 -4.23 3.75
C LEU A 116 -5.86 -4.74 4.96
N ILE A 117 -4.78 -4.06 5.36
CA ILE A 117 -4.03 -4.38 6.58
C ILE A 117 -4.86 -3.97 7.80
N GLU A 118 -5.45 -2.79 7.77
CA GLU A 118 -6.33 -2.23 8.80
C GLU A 118 -7.56 -3.12 9.00
N ASP A 119 -8.25 -3.47 7.92
CA ASP A 119 -9.43 -4.34 7.93
C ASP A 119 -9.09 -5.73 8.48
N ALA A 120 -7.92 -6.26 8.09
CA ALA A 120 -7.44 -7.51 8.63
C ALA A 120 -7.17 -7.42 10.13
N ALA A 121 -6.56 -6.32 10.61
CA ALA A 121 -6.28 -6.10 12.02
C ALA A 121 -7.58 -6.01 12.82
N ILE A 122 -8.54 -5.21 12.37
CA ILE A 122 -9.87 -5.09 13.00
C ILE A 122 -10.55 -6.47 13.07
N SER A 123 -10.54 -7.23 11.98
CA SER A 123 -11.13 -8.57 11.93
C SER A 123 -10.49 -9.59 12.89
N ASN A 124 -9.24 -9.33 13.31
CA ASN A 124 -8.49 -10.13 14.26
C ASN A 124 -8.48 -9.49 15.69
N CYS A 125 -9.34 -8.50 15.95
CA CYS A 125 -9.41 -7.79 17.21
C CYS A 125 -8.08 -7.13 17.62
N LEU A 126 -7.27 -6.73 16.65
CA LEU A 126 -6.04 -5.97 16.85
C LEU A 126 -6.27 -4.51 16.50
N SER A 127 -5.71 -3.61 17.33
CA SER A 127 -5.78 -2.17 17.09
C SER A 127 -4.41 -1.64 16.72
N TYR A 128 -4.34 -0.94 15.58
CA TYR A 128 -3.17 -0.20 15.12
C TYR A 128 -3.54 1.25 14.91
N LYS A 129 -2.66 2.17 15.27
CA LYS A 129 -2.80 3.57 14.87
C LYS A 129 -2.32 3.72 13.43
N VAL A 130 -3.18 4.19 12.55
CA VAL A 130 -2.79 4.53 11.16
C VAL A 130 -2.14 5.91 11.15
N ILE A 131 -1.07 6.04 10.38
CA ILE A 131 -0.28 7.25 10.19
C ILE A 131 -0.10 7.42 8.69
N ALA A 132 -0.71 8.45 8.15
CA ALA A 132 -0.71 8.74 6.72
C ALA A 132 -0.14 10.12 6.37
N GLU A 133 0.04 11.00 7.38
CA GLU A 133 0.57 12.34 7.21
C GLU A 133 1.87 12.53 8.00
N ASP A 134 2.83 13.26 7.43
CA ASP A 134 4.12 13.57 8.07
C ASP A 134 3.95 14.26 9.44
N ALA A 135 2.91 15.08 9.57
CA ALA A 135 2.61 15.79 10.82
C ALA A 135 2.23 14.86 11.97
N GLU A 136 1.78 13.63 11.68
CA GLU A 136 1.38 12.63 12.68
C GLU A 136 2.58 11.83 13.22
N VAL A 137 3.69 11.77 12.47
CA VAL A 137 4.87 10.96 12.84
C VAL A 137 5.44 11.34 14.21
N PRO A 138 5.61 12.63 14.59
CA PRO A 138 6.09 12.99 15.91
C PRO A 138 5.12 12.66 17.06
N LEU A 139 3.87 12.36 16.74
CA LEU A 139 2.80 12.09 17.71
C LEU A 139 2.59 10.59 17.94
N ILE A 140 3.47 9.72 17.44
CA ILE A 140 3.38 8.29 17.62
C ILE A 140 3.73 7.95 19.08
N HIS A 141 2.69 7.69 19.86
CA HIS A 141 2.81 7.15 21.22
C HIS A 141 2.11 5.80 21.34
N ALA A 142 1.70 5.22 20.20
CA ALA A 142 1.01 3.94 20.15
C ALA A 142 2.02 2.79 20.15
N ASP A 143 1.73 1.72 20.89
CA ASP A 143 2.55 0.51 20.89
C ASP A 143 2.52 -0.21 19.54
N ARG A 144 1.44 0.03 18.74
CA ARG A 144 1.26 -0.55 17.40
C ARG A 144 0.79 0.51 16.42
N PHE A 145 1.41 0.52 15.24
CA PHE A 145 1.03 1.47 14.18
C PHE A 145 1.18 0.88 12.77
N ILE A 146 0.45 1.47 11.84
CA ILE A 146 0.58 1.26 10.39
C ILE A 146 1.02 2.60 9.80
N LEU A 147 2.22 2.65 9.20
CA LEU A 147 2.74 3.83 8.53
C LEU A 147 2.53 3.70 7.02
N LYS A 148 1.67 4.55 6.46
CA LYS A 148 1.44 4.67 5.00
C LYS A 148 2.40 5.72 4.43
N ILE A 149 3.50 5.27 3.81
CA ILE A 149 4.58 6.19 3.33
C ILE A 149 4.09 7.12 2.23
N HIS A 150 3.14 6.67 1.41
CA HIS A 150 2.59 7.44 0.30
C HIS A 150 1.29 8.18 0.67
N GLY A 151 0.96 8.21 1.97
CA GLY A 151 -0.29 8.76 2.47
C GLY A 151 -1.48 7.83 2.28
N ASP A 152 -2.65 8.37 2.52
CA ASP A 152 -3.95 7.73 2.27
C ASP A 152 -4.66 8.41 1.09
N LEU A 153 -5.64 7.74 0.48
CA LEU A 153 -6.40 8.26 -0.67
C LEU A 153 -7.72 8.90 -0.23
#